data_a5fb32d2f14fd67a6e7dbc40eae9fbdf
#
_entry.id   a5fb32d2f14fd67a6e7dbc40eae9fbdf
#
_cell.length_a   1.000
_cell.length_b   1.000
_cell.length_c   1.000
_cell.angle_alpha   90.00
_cell.angle_beta   90.00
_cell.angle_gamma   90.00
#
_symmetry.space_group_name_H-M   'P 1'
#
loop_
_entity.id
_entity.type
_entity.pdbx_description
1 polymer ?
#
loop_
_entity_poly.entity_id
_entity_poly.type
_entity_poly.pdbx_seq_one_letter_code
_entity_poly.pdbx_strand_id
1 'polypeptide(L)'
;MTIARLALLAVLTSLTHLAMAQSPDYEAYKKTVEPIFVKKRVGHARCVACHSASNNAFRLQPLPEGSTWTDEQSRRNFESVSRLINRANPQASKLLMHPLAHEAGGDEFHSGGRQFLSKDDPDWKAMAVWVGVSE
;
A
#
# COMPACT_ATOMS: atom_id res chain seq x y z
N MET A 1 -15.54 -54.10 44.54
CA MET A 1 -14.44 -53.57 43.68
C MET A 1 -15.02 -52.57 42.72
N THR A 2 -14.82 -51.28 43.01
CA THR A 2 -15.43 -50.16 42.28
C THR A 2 -14.33 -49.43 41.49
N ILE A 3 -14.39 -49.54 40.16
CA ILE A 3 -13.37 -48.92 39.29
C ILE A 3 -13.83 -47.47 38.98
N ALA A 4 -13.14 -46.51 39.55
CA ALA A 4 -13.34 -45.10 39.25
C ALA A 4 -12.72 -44.76 37.86
N ARG A 5 -13.55 -44.33 36.89
CA ARG A 5 -13.08 -43.81 35.62
C ARG A 5 -12.79 -42.31 35.77
N LEU A 6 -11.52 -41.93 35.71
CA LEU A 6 -11.10 -40.53 35.56
C LEU A 6 -11.36 -40.12 34.09
N ALA A 7 -12.25 -39.17 33.91
CA ALA A 7 -12.42 -38.48 32.62
C ALA A 7 -11.43 -37.32 32.58
N LEU A 8 -10.45 -37.39 31.66
CA LEU A 8 -9.48 -36.34 31.39
C LEU A 8 -10.13 -35.36 30.40
N LEU A 9 -10.57 -34.20 30.89
CA LEU A 9 -11.02 -33.10 30.05
C LEU A 9 -9.79 -32.38 29.47
N ALA A 10 -9.51 -32.58 28.18
CA ALA A 10 -8.55 -31.80 27.44
C ALA A 10 -9.20 -30.45 27.03
N VAL A 11 -8.80 -29.38 27.69
CA VAL A 11 -9.18 -28.02 27.31
C VAL A 11 -8.30 -27.58 26.13
N LEU A 12 -8.82 -27.64 24.92
CA LEU A 12 -8.18 -27.00 23.75
C LEU A 12 -8.33 -25.49 23.85
N THR A 13 -7.29 -24.80 24.29
CA THR A 13 -7.18 -23.34 24.19
C THR A 13 -6.81 -22.98 22.75
N SER A 14 -7.81 -22.60 21.96
CA SER A 14 -7.60 -22.01 20.63
C SER A 14 -6.99 -20.63 20.78
N LEU A 15 -5.67 -20.50 20.58
CA LEU A 15 -5.03 -19.19 20.42
C LEU A 15 -5.47 -18.59 19.08
N THR A 16 -6.47 -17.75 19.11
CA THR A 16 -6.78 -16.86 17.98
C THR A 16 -5.67 -15.81 17.89
N HIS A 17 -4.75 -16.00 16.94
CA HIS A 17 -3.80 -14.96 16.57
C HIS A 17 -4.59 -13.84 15.92
N LEU A 18 -4.90 -12.78 16.67
CA LEU A 18 -5.29 -11.51 16.07
C LEU A 18 -4.08 -11.01 15.28
N ALA A 19 -4.14 -11.14 13.96
CA ALA A 19 -3.21 -10.48 13.07
C ALA A 19 -3.40 -8.97 13.25
N MET A 20 -2.57 -8.37 14.10
CA MET A 20 -2.49 -6.92 14.21
C MET A 20 -2.01 -6.42 12.85
N ALA A 21 -2.85 -5.63 12.16
CA ALA A 21 -2.46 -4.97 10.93
C ALA A 21 -1.21 -4.12 11.23
N GLN A 22 -0.06 -4.57 10.73
CA GLN A 22 1.22 -3.89 10.96
C GLN A 22 1.15 -2.48 10.38
N SER A 23 1.72 -1.53 11.11
CA SER A 23 1.92 -0.18 10.57
C SER A 23 2.82 -0.26 9.33
N PRO A 24 2.55 0.54 8.27
CA PRO A 24 3.41 0.54 7.11
C PRO A 24 4.86 0.79 7.51
N ASP A 25 5.77 0.03 6.94
CA ASP A 25 7.20 0.17 7.19
C ASP A 25 7.81 1.29 6.35
N TYR A 26 8.51 2.23 6.99
CA TYR A 26 9.12 3.37 6.31
C TYR A 26 10.31 2.98 5.44
N GLU A 27 11.16 2.08 5.90
CA GLU A 27 12.35 1.68 5.14
C GLU A 27 11.94 0.87 3.89
N ALA A 28 10.93 -0.01 4.02
CA ALA A 28 10.34 -0.69 2.89
C ALA A 28 9.69 0.31 1.92
N TYR A 29 8.95 1.31 2.42
CA TYR A 29 8.40 2.38 1.60
C TYR A 29 9.48 3.09 0.78
N LYS A 30 10.52 3.57 1.45
CA LYS A 30 11.61 4.33 0.82
C LYS A 30 12.32 3.52 -0.26
N LYS A 31 12.48 2.23 -0.03
CA LYS A 31 13.18 1.32 -0.95
C LYS A 31 12.32 0.87 -2.13
N THR A 32 11.03 0.61 -1.91
CA THR A 32 10.20 -0.10 -2.91
C THR A 32 9.04 0.73 -3.47
N VAL A 33 8.48 1.66 -2.71
CA VAL A 33 7.30 2.44 -3.11
C VAL A 33 7.67 3.83 -3.61
N GLU A 34 8.50 4.56 -2.86
CA GLU A 34 8.89 5.93 -3.22
C GLU A 34 9.49 6.06 -4.61
N PRO A 35 10.36 5.15 -5.11
CA PRO A 35 10.89 5.20 -6.47
C PRO A 35 9.82 5.14 -7.56
N ILE A 36 8.68 4.51 -7.29
CA ILE A 36 7.56 4.39 -8.24
C ILE A 36 6.99 5.78 -8.56
N PHE A 37 6.96 6.69 -7.60
CA PHE A 37 6.36 8.01 -7.77
C PHE A 37 7.18 8.95 -8.66
N VAL A 38 8.45 8.67 -8.84
CA VAL A 38 9.35 9.44 -9.73
C VAL A 38 9.60 8.74 -11.06
N LYS A 39 9.20 7.48 -11.19
CA LYS A 39 9.41 6.67 -12.39
C LYS A 39 8.61 7.21 -13.56
N LYS A 40 9.28 7.43 -14.69
CA LYS A 40 8.61 7.79 -15.95
C LYS A 40 8.03 6.52 -16.60
N ARG A 41 6.73 6.55 -16.87
CA ARG A 41 6.03 5.52 -17.64
C ARG A 41 5.68 6.04 -19.03
N VAL A 42 5.71 5.15 -20.02
CA VAL A 42 5.35 5.50 -21.39
C VAL A 42 3.90 5.98 -21.44
N GLY A 43 3.65 7.14 -22.05
CA GLY A 43 2.31 7.71 -22.18
C GLY A 43 1.76 8.38 -20.89
N HIS A 44 2.49 8.38 -19.76
CA HIS A 44 2.01 8.93 -18.51
C HIS A 44 2.97 9.97 -17.92
N ALA A 45 2.41 10.94 -17.19
CA ALA A 45 3.18 11.81 -16.32
C ALA A 45 3.69 10.99 -15.10
N ARG A 46 4.82 11.42 -14.51
CA ARG A 46 5.26 10.87 -13.22
C ARG A 46 4.25 11.24 -12.14
N CYS A 47 4.01 10.38 -11.16
CA CYS A 47 3.07 10.67 -10.07
C CYS A 47 3.40 12.00 -9.39
N VAL A 48 4.69 12.25 -9.11
CA VAL A 48 5.15 13.50 -8.47
C VAL A 48 4.79 14.75 -9.27
N ALA A 49 4.73 14.69 -10.60
CA ALA A 49 4.44 15.86 -11.43
C ALA A 49 3.03 16.45 -11.15
N CYS A 50 2.04 15.60 -10.92
CA CYS A 50 0.69 16.03 -10.59
C CYS A 50 0.49 16.14 -9.06
N HIS A 51 1.01 15.18 -8.30
CA HIS A 51 0.75 15.08 -6.86
C HIS A 51 1.57 16.03 -5.99
N SER A 52 2.61 16.69 -6.51
CA SER A 52 3.30 17.77 -5.81
C SER A 52 2.58 19.12 -5.93
N ALA A 53 1.83 19.32 -7.01
CA ALA A 53 1.11 20.57 -7.28
C ALA A 53 -0.37 20.52 -6.84
N SER A 54 -0.96 19.34 -6.70
CA SER A 54 -2.37 19.17 -6.35
C SER A 54 -2.63 19.35 -4.85
N ASN A 55 -3.87 19.68 -4.53
CA ASN A 55 -4.35 19.82 -3.14
C ASN A 55 -5.22 18.62 -2.72
N ASN A 56 -4.98 17.44 -3.32
CA ASN A 56 -5.69 16.21 -2.97
C ASN A 56 -5.03 15.45 -1.81
N ALA A 57 -5.66 14.36 -1.37
CA ALA A 57 -5.18 13.55 -0.24
C ALA A 57 -3.84 12.89 -0.51
N PHE A 58 -3.52 12.54 -1.77
CA PHE A 58 -2.20 12.06 -2.17
C PHE A 58 -1.31 13.25 -2.54
N ARG A 59 -0.60 13.78 -1.55
CA ARG A 59 0.30 14.92 -1.75
C ARG A 59 1.74 14.50 -1.51
N LEU A 60 2.58 14.72 -2.52
CA LEU A 60 4.02 14.51 -2.48
C LEU A 60 4.76 15.85 -2.32
N GLN A 61 5.94 15.82 -1.75
CA GLN A 61 6.83 16.96 -1.73
C GLN A 61 7.29 17.28 -3.16
N PRO A 62 7.43 18.57 -3.51
CA PRO A 62 7.99 18.97 -4.80
C PRO A 62 9.35 18.33 -5.02
N LEU A 63 9.62 17.93 -6.26
CA LEU A 63 10.90 17.33 -6.63
C LEU A 63 11.35 17.89 -7.99
N PRO A 64 12.42 18.70 -8.02
CA PRO A 64 13.05 19.12 -9.26
C PRO A 64 13.52 17.92 -10.09
N GLU A 65 13.55 18.08 -11.40
CA GLU A 65 14.01 17.01 -12.29
C GLU A 65 15.45 16.62 -12.00
N GLY A 66 15.76 15.33 -12.00
CA GLY A 66 17.09 14.80 -11.69
C GLY A 66 17.48 14.82 -10.21
N SER A 67 16.57 15.29 -9.33
CA SER A 67 16.82 15.32 -7.89
C SER A 67 16.23 14.08 -7.19
N THR A 68 16.65 13.88 -5.93
CA THR A 68 16.05 12.93 -4.99
C THR A 68 15.50 13.66 -3.79
N TRP A 69 14.48 13.14 -3.14
CA TRP A 69 13.98 13.69 -1.89
C TRP A 69 14.99 13.53 -0.75
N THR A 70 15.07 14.54 0.10
CA THR A 70 15.76 14.42 1.39
C THR A 70 15.00 13.44 2.28
N ASP A 71 15.66 12.96 3.35
CA ASP A 71 14.98 12.05 4.28
C ASP A 71 13.74 12.69 4.93
N GLU A 72 13.82 13.98 5.25
CA GLU A 72 12.68 14.74 5.78
C GLU A 72 11.50 14.80 4.79
N GLN A 73 11.79 15.05 3.51
CA GLN A 73 10.76 15.05 2.47
C GLN A 73 10.16 13.65 2.26
N SER A 74 11.00 12.61 2.26
CA SER A 74 10.55 11.21 2.18
C SER A 74 9.64 10.83 3.35
N ARG A 75 9.92 11.28 4.57
CA ARG A 75 9.04 11.05 5.73
C ARG A 75 7.69 11.75 5.58
N ARG A 76 7.65 12.98 5.10
CA ARG A 76 6.41 13.69 4.80
C ARG A 76 5.59 12.99 3.70
N ASN A 77 6.27 12.49 2.67
CA ASN A 77 5.65 11.69 1.62
C ASN A 77 5.07 10.40 2.21
N PHE A 78 5.83 9.68 3.01
CA PHE A 78 5.39 8.46 3.69
C PHE A 78 4.13 8.70 4.54
N GLU A 79 4.09 9.76 5.33
CA GLU A 79 2.91 10.12 6.12
C GLU A 79 1.68 10.37 5.25
N SER A 80 1.85 11.11 4.15
CA SER A 80 0.79 11.39 3.19
C SER A 80 0.26 10.10 2.54
N VAL A 81 1.17 9.26 2.06
CA VAL A 81 0.85 8.00 1.37
C VAL A 81 0.20 6.98 2.32
N SER A 82 0.67 6.91 3.57
CA SER A 82 0.12 5.99 4.58
C SER A 82 -1.35 6.25 4.90
N ARG A 83 -1.84 7.47 4.73
CA ARG A 83 -3.27 7.82 4.91
C ARG A 83 -4.18 7.23 3.83
N LEU A 84 -3.60 6.78 2.71
CA LEU A 84 -4.35 6.18 1.60
C LEU A 84 -4.53 4.67 1.76
N ILE A 85 -3.97 4.08 2.82
CA ILE A 85 -4.05 2.66 3.11
C ILE A 85 -5.35 2.36 3.86
N ASN A 86 -6.12 1.43 3.34
CA ASN A 86 -7.23 0.83 4.06
C ASN A 86 -6.74 -0.38 4.86
N ARG A 87 -6.47 -0.20 6.13
CA ARG A 87 -5.92 -1.27 7.00
C ARG A 87 -6.89 -2.43 7.22
N ALA A 88 -8.20 -2.19 7.15
CA ALA A 88 -9.21 -3.23 7.29
C ALA A 88 -9.36 -4.07 6.01
N ASN A 89 -9.08 -3.46 4.86
CA ASN A 89 -9.09 -4.14 3.56
C ASN A 89 -7.97 -3.56 2.68
N PRO A 90 -6.73 -4.06 2.80
CA PRO A 90 -5.58 -3.53 2.08
C PRO A 90 -5.76 -3.46 0.57
N GLN A 91 -6.46 -4.42 -0.03
CA GLN A 91 -6.75 -4.43 -1.47
C GLN A 91 -7.64 -3.24 -1.91
N ALA A 92 -8.45 -2.69 -1.02
CA ALA A 92 -9.29 -1.52 -1.27
C ALA A 92 -8.59 -0.20 -0.89
N SER A 93 -7.27 -0.21 -0.72
CA SER A 93 -6.48 1.00 -0.47
C SER A 93 -6.56 1.96 -1.66
N LYS A 94 -6.86 3.24 -1.41
CA LYS A 94 -6.90 4.26 -2.47
C LYS A 94 -5.59 4.37 -3.24
N LEU A 95 -4.46 4.13 -2.56
CA LEU A 95 -3.14 4.08 -3.19
C LEU A 95 -3.06 3.05 -4.33
N LEU A 96 -3.75 1.92 -4.21
CA LEU A 96 -3.76 0.84 -5.19
C LEU A 96 -4.85 1.02 -6.25
N MET A 97 -6.06 1.39 -5.80
CA MET A 97 -7.24 1.39 -6.65
C MET A 97 -7.30 2.59 -7.59
N HIS A 98 -6.86 3.76 -7.11
CA HIS A 98 -7.02 5.00 -7.84
C HIS A 98 -6.18 5.05 -9.13
N PRO A 99 -4.88 4.66 -9.15
CA PRO A 99 -4.07 4.62 -10.38
C PRO A 99 -4.28 3.36 -11.23
N LEU A 100 -5.08 2.38 -10.80
CA LEU A 100 -5.34 1.14 -11.51
C LEU A 100 -6.42 1.32 -12.58
N ALA A 101 -6.29 0.64 -13.71
CA ALA A 101 -7.31 0.60 -14.75
C ALA A 101 -8.65 0.05 -14.21
N HIS A 102 -9.76 0.63 -14.65
CA HIS A 102 -11.09 0.22 -14.23
C HIS A 102 -11.36 -1.27 -14.52
N GLU A 103 -10.96 -1.73 -15.70
CA GLU A 103 -11.09 -3.12 -16.15
C GLU A 103 -10.30 -4.10 -15.28
N ALA A 104 -9.26 -3.61 -14.59
CA ALA A 104 -8.50 -4.38 -13.61
C ALA A 104 -9.06 -4.26 -12.17
N GLY A 105 -10.19 -3.57 -12.00
CA GLY A 105 -10.86 -3.34 -10.73
C GLY A 105 -10.45 -2.05 -10.03
N GLY A 106 -9.87 -1.08 -10.76
CA GLY A 106 -9.58 0.25 -10.24
C GLY A 106 -10.80 1.15 -10.10
N ASP A 107 -10.63 2.30 -9.48
CA ASP A 107 -11.67 3.33 -9.36
C ASP A 107 -12.10 3.84 -10.74
N GLU A 108 -13.29 4.43 -10.81
CA GLU A 108 -13.84 4.94 -12.08
C GLU A 108 -13.04 6.10 -12.66
N PHE A 109 -12.46 6.94 -11.80
CA PHE A 109 -11.82 8.18 -12.26
C PHE A 109 -10.42 8.39 -11.65
N HIS A 110 -9.46 8.74 -12.53
CA HIS A 110 -8.15 9.29 -12.19
C HIS A 110 -7.73 10.28 -13.29
N SER A 111 -7.75 11.58 -13.00
CA SER A 111 -7.50 12.64 -13.97
C SER A 111 -6.13 12.57 -14.66
N GLY A 112 -5.13 12.00 -14.01
CA GLY A 112 -3.78 11.76 -14.53
C GLY A 112 -3.65 10.53 -15.44
N GLY A 113 -4.75 9.85 -15.76
CA GLY A 113 -4.77 8.57 -16.49
C GLY A 113 -4.44 7.38 -15.61
N ARG A 114 -4.61 6.18 -16.13
CA ARG A 114 -4.37 4.94 -15.40
C ARG A 114 -2.91 4.54 -15.50
N GLN A 115 -2.19 4.61 -14.39
CA GLN A 115 -0.76 4.28 -14.33
C GLN A 115 -0.49 2.78 -14.48
N PHE A 116 -1.44 1.95 -14.05
CA PHE A 116 -1.34 0.48 -14.06
C PHE A 116 -2.51 -0.13 -14.83
N LEU A 117 -2.20 -0.86 -15.89
CA LEU A 117 -3.22 -1.54 -16.70
C LEU A 117 -3.69 -2.87 -16.08
N SER A 118 -2.89 -3.44 -15.18
CA SER A 118 -3.13 -4.72 -14.55
C SER A 118 -2.52 -4.76 -13.15
N LYS A 119 -3.08 -5.60 -12.30
CA LYS A 119 -2.50 -5.97 -10.99
C LYS A 119 -1.18 -6.75 -11.11
N ASP A 120 -0.87 -7.24 -12.31
CA ASP A 120 0.38 -7.94 -12.60
C ASP A 120 1.57 -7.00 -12.83
N ASP A 121 1.32 -5.69 -12.94
CA ASP A 121 2.39 -4.70 -13.02
C ASP A 121 3.30 -4.81 -11.78
N PRO A 122 4.63 -4.95 -11.95
CA PRO A 122 5.55 -5.15 -10.84
C PRO A 122 5.57 -3.98 -9.84
N ASP A 123 5.34 -2.74 -10.29
CA ASP A 123 5.28 -1.59 -9.39
C ASP A 123 3.94 -1.59 -8.61
N TRP A 124 2.84 -2.01 -9.24
CA TRP A 124 1.58 -2.20 -8.53
C TRP A 124 1.70 -3.28 -7.45
N LYS A 125 2.32 -4.43 -7.79
CA LYS A 125 2.58 -5.51 -6.82
C LYS A 125 3.46 -5.05 -5.67
N ALA A 126 4.52 -4.29 -5.93
CA ALA A 126 5.38 -3.74 -4.88
C ALA A 126 4.60 -2.85 -3.90
N MET A 127 3.69 -1.99 -4.40
CA MET A 127 2.81 -1.21 -3.54
C MET A 127 1.80 -2.10 -2.80
N ALA A 128 1.25 -3.13 -3.45
CA ALA A 128 0.29 -4.05 -2.86
C ALA A 128 0.89 -4.80 -1.67
N VAL A 129 2.10 -5.34 -1.82
CA VAL A 129 2.84 -5.99 -0.72
C VAL A 129 3.08 -5.01 0.44
N TRP A 130 3.51 -3.79 0.13
CA TRP A 130 3.79 -2.78 1.15
C TRP A 130 2.54 -2.38 1.95
N VAL A 131 1.37 -2.29 1.33
CA VAL A 131 0.11 -1.97 2.04
C VAL A 131 -0.47 -3.17 2.79
N GLY A 132 0.12 -4.37 2.65
CA GLY A 132 -0.30 -5.58 3.37
C GLY A 132 -1.22 -6.51 2.58
N VAL A 133 -1.24 -6.42 1.24
CA VAL A 133 -1.87 -7.45 0.41
C VAL A 133 -0.94 -8.66 0.39
N SER A 134 -1.41 -9.80 0.90
CA SER A 134 -0.72 -11.09 0.77
C SER A 134 -0.86 -11.63 -0.66
N GLU A 135 0.22 -12.19 -1.18
CA GLU A 135 0.23 -12.93 -2.45
C GLU A 135 -0.64 -14.19 -2.37
#